data_a0f8fea80ffe432dbe53508a99932e84
#
_entry.id   a0f8fea80ffe432dbe53508a99932e84
#
_cell.length_a   1.000
_cell.length_b   1.000
_cell.length_c   1.000
_cell.angle_alpha   90.00
_cell.angle_beta   90.00
_cell.angle_gamma   90.00
#
_symmetry.space_group_name_H-M   'P 1'
#
loop_
_entity.id
_entity.type
_entity.pdbx_description
1 polymer ?
#
loop_
_entity_poly.entity_id
_entity_poly.type
_entity_poly.pdbx_seq_one_letter_code
_entity_poly.pdbx_strand_id
1 'polypeptide(L)'
;AFLFLFFTVNALAASRTQCGAMTSKYVPGRIGYCAMLPPSYDAHPGRRFPVLYFLHGLGGDQGFLAATGASSGIEEAWEEKRLGEFVIITPQGENSFYINSRDGHILYEDFFVREFVPQMERRFHLVGGRAGRAISGVSMGGYGALRFAFKYPQMFASVAAHMPALLEELPHGSSGAGLGMFLGNAFGSPLNERFWKENTPFVFARTANLQGLKIYFDCGDQDMYGFDAGTRQLDKLLTARHVAHEAHIYPGGHDWQFVAQHLDASMAFQSQALGLTK
;
A
#
# COMPACT_ATOMS: atom_id res chain seq x y z
N ALA A 1 12.10 15.61 -57.08
CA ALA A 1 12.64 15.12 -55.82
C ALA A 1 11.46 14.85 -54.86
N PHE A 2 11.12 13.60 -54.59
CA PHE A 2 10.11 13.23 -53.60
C PHE A 2 10.78 13.18 -52.21
N LEU A 3 10.33 14.04 -51.31
CA LEU A 3 10.75 14.08 -49.93
C LEU A 3 9.95 13.00 -49.13
N PHE A 4 10.57 11.86 -48.81
CA PHE A 4 10.00 10.89 -47.90
C PHE A 4 10.14 11.41 -46.46
N LEU A 5 9.06 11.90 -45.88
CA LEU A 5 8.98 12.14 -44.46
C LEU A 5 8.87 10.74 -43.75
N PHE A 6 9.95 10.30 -43.14
CA PHE A 6 9.90 9.18 -42.20
C PHE A 6 9.27 9.66 -40.90
N PHE A 7 8.00 9.33 -40.69
CA PHE A 7 7.40 9.37 -39.37
C PHE A 7 7.96 8.22 -38.55
N THR A 8 8.91 8.51 -37.69
CA THR A 8 9.30 7.54 -36.63
C THR A 8 8.11 7.46 -35.64
N VAL A 9 7.32 6.42 -35.78
CA VAL A 9 6.39 6.02 -34.74
C VAL A 9 7.28 5.54 -33.58
N ASN A 10 7.49 6.37 -32.56
CA ASN A 10 8.02 5.91 -31.30
C ASN A 10 6.99 4.96 -30.71
N ALA A 11 7.18 3.65 -30.90
CA ALA A 11 6.46 2.65 -30.15
C ALA A 11 6.77 2.93 -28.68
N LEU A 12 5.78 3.35 -27.91
CA LEU A 12 5.89 3.40 -26.45
C LEU A 12 6.28 1.98 -26.01
N ALA A 13 7.39 1.88 -25.29
CA ALA A 13 7.76 0.59 -24.71
C ALA A 13 6.61 0.16 -23.79
N ALA A 14 6.27 -1.13 -23.82
CA ALA A 14 5.24 -1.67 -22.91
C ALA A 14 5.73 -1.58 -21.44
N SER A 15 4.81 -1.42 -20.51
CA SER A 15 5.08 -1.63 -19.09
C SER A 15 5.62 -3.03 -18.86
N ARG A 16 6.37 -3.24 -17.80
CA ARG A 16 6.88 -4.57 -17.45
C ARG A 16 7.01 -4.77 -15.95
N THR A 17 6.86 -6.01 -15.52
CA THR A 17 7.08 -6.39 -14.13
C THR A 17 8.45 -7.07 -13.96
N GLN A 18 9.21 -6.61 -12.99
CA GLN A 18 10.49 -7.18 -12.59
C GLN A 18 10.42 -7.64 -11.15
N CYS A 19 10.50 -8.96 -10.93
CA CYS A 19 10.54 -9.53 -9.59
C CYS A 19 11.96 -9.86 -9.15
N GLY A 20 12.17 -9.88 -7.84
CA GLY A 20 13.44 -10.22 -7.22
C GLY A 20 13.25 -10.60 -5.76
N ALA A 21 14.34 -10.84 -5.08
CA ALA A 21 14.34 -11.09 -3.64
C ALA A 21 15.59 -10.50 -3.00
N MET A 22 15.48 -10.19 -1.72
CA MET A 22 16.59 -9.73 -0.89
C MET A 22 16.65 -10.48 0.43
N THR A 23 17.80 -10.51 1.06
CA THR A 23 17.97 -10.96 2.44
C THR A 23 17.99 -9.75 3.36
N SER A 24 17.63 -9.94 4.61
CA SER A 24 17.57 -8.90 5.63
C SER A 24 18.12 -9.43 6.95
N LYS A 25 18.62 -8.54 7.79
CA LYS A 25 18.95 -8.86 9.18
C LYS A 25 17.74 -8.76 10.11
N TYR A 26 16.63 -8.21 9.62
CA TYR A 26 15.40 -7.97 10.39
C TYR A 26 14.35 -9.06 10.19
N VAL A 27 14.36 -9.73 9.04
CA VAL A 27 13.39 -10.77 8.68
C VAL A 27 14.14 -11.98 8.18
N PRO A 28 13.89 -13.18 8.69
CA PRO A 28 14.58 -14.39 8.25
C PRO A 28 14.21 -14.76 6.81
N GLY A 29 15.14 -15.47 6.13
CA GLY A 29 14.92 -15.97 4.78
C GLY A 29 15.14 -14.93 3.68
N ARG A 30 14.54 -15.20 2.54
CA ARG A 30 14.56 -14.30 1.37
C ARG A 30 13.18 -13.68 1.19
N ILE A 31 13.15 -12.37 1.22
CA ILE A 31 11.94 -11.59 1.05
C ILE A 31 11.80 -11.21 -0.42
N GLY A 32 10.73 -11.72 -1.06
CA GLY A 32 10.41 -11.41 -2.44
C GLY A 32 9.85 -9.99 -2.60
N TYR A 33 9.97 -9.47 -3.81
CA TYR A 33 9.26 -8.26 -4.24
C TYR A 33 9.03 -8.31 -5.75
N CYS A 34 8.02 -7.62 -6.24
CA CYS A 34 7.81 -7.32 -7.66
C CYS A 34 7.68 -5.81 -7.86
N ALA A 35 8.35 -5.31 -8.88
CA ALA A 35 8.27 -3.92 -9.31
C ALA A 35 7.62 -3.86 -10.69
N MET A 36 6.50 -3.16 -10.78
CA MET A 36 5.81 -2.85 -12.01
C MET A 36 6.34 -1.49 -12.51
N LEU A 37 6.97 -1.50 -13.68
CA LEU A 37 7.66 -0.38 -14.28
C LEU A 37 6.81 0.23 -15.38
N PRO A 38 6.59 1.56 -15.37
CA PRO A 38 5.71 2.21 -16.34
C PRO A 38 6.30 2.21 -17.74
N PRO A 39 5.48 2.46 -18.79
CA PRO A 39 5.92 2.34 -20.20
C PRO A 39 7.17 3.13 -20.57
N SER A 40 7.35 4.34 -20.02
CA SER A 40 8.53 5.16 -20.34
C SER A 40 9.78 4.85 -19.54
N TYR A 41 9.75 3.88 -18.62
CA TYR A 41 10.85 3.62 -17.67
C TYR A 41 12.16 3.31 -18.37
N ASP A 42 12.20 2.38 -19.30
CA ASP A 42 13.40 1.96 -20.00
C ASP A 42 13.84 2.96 -21.09
N ALA A 43 12.88 3.72 -21.63
CA ALA A 43 13.16 4.77 -22.63
C ALA A 43 13.87 6.00 -22.05
N HIS A 44 13.79 6.18 -20.73
CA HIS A 44 14.35 7.36 -20.05
C HIS A 44 15.26 7.00 -18.88
N PRO A 45 16.44 6.38 -19.13
CA PRO A 45 17.31 5.85 -18.05
C PRO A 45 17.84 6.92 -17.09
N GLY A 46 17.80 8.19 -17.48
CA GLY A 46 18.17 9.33 -16.62
C GLY A 46 16.99 9.91 -15.79
N ARG A 47 15.76 9.51 -16.08
CA ARG A 47 14.58 9.97 -15.36
C ARG A 47 14.42 9.19 -14.05
N ARG A 48 14.03 9.91 -12.99
CA ARG A 48 13.61 9.29 -11.73
C ARG A 48 12.10 9.32 -11.66
N PHE A 49 11.50 8.21 -11.21
CA PHE A 49 10.07 8.02 -11.11
C PHE A 49 9.63 8.07 -9.64
N PRO A 50 8.47 8.66 -9.32
CA PRO A 50 7.83 8.44 -8.03
C PRO A 50 7.53 6.95 -7.84
N VAL A 51 7.32 6.53 -6.60
CA VAL A 51 7.03 5.14 -6.26
C VAL A 51 5.78 5.03 -5.40
N LEU A 52 4.97 4.03 -5.72
CA LEU A 52 3.89 3.52 -4.87
C LEU A 52 4.31 2.17 -4.30
N TYR A 53 4.45 2.08 -2.99
CA TYR A 53 4.56 0.80 -2.29
C TYR A 53 3.16 0.25 -2.07
N PHE A 54 2.87 -0.93 -2.68
CA PHE A 54 1.57 -1.58 -2.58
C PHE A 54 1.66 -2.81 -1.69
N LEU A 55 0.93 -2.82 -0.58
CA LEU A 55 0.97 -3.87 0.44
C LEU A 55 -0.20 -4.84 0.24
N HIS A 56 0.11 -6.13 0.04
CA HIS A 56 -0.91 -7.17 -0.17
C HIS A 56 -1.69 -7.53 1.11
N GLY A 57 -2.85 -8.13 0.95
CA GLY A 57 -3.67 -8.66 2.04
C GLY A 57 -3.13 -9.97 2.63
N LEU A 58 -3.76 -10.46 3.68
CA LEU A 58 -3.43 -11.72 4.34
C LEU A 58 -3.44 -12.88 3.33
N GLY A 59 -2.43 -13.74 3.37
CA GLY A 59 -2.29 -14.87 2.45
C GLY A 59 -1.87 -14.52 1.03
N GLY A 60 -1.69 -13.23 0.71
CA GLY A 60 -1.11 -12.78 -0.56
C GLY A 60 0.42 -12.82 -0.58
N ASP A 61 0.99 -12.41 -1.70
CA ASP A 61 2.43 -12.31 -1.87
C ASP A 61 2.82 -11.10 -2.76
N GLN A 62 4.09 -11.00 -3.12
CA GLN A 62 4.60 -9.93 -3.97
C GLN A 62 4.01 -9.93 -5.40
N GLY A 63 3.42 -11.03 -5.85
CA GLY A 63 2.75 -11.16 -7.14
C GLY A 63 1.28 -10.73 -7.15
N PHE A 64 0.78 -10.21 -6.04
CA PHE A 64 -0.63 -9.92 -5.81
C PHE A 64 -1.31 -9.13 -6.94
N LEU A 65 -0.69 -8.08 -7.46
CA LEU A 65 -1.27 -7.27 -8.53
C LEU A 65 -1.46 -8.06 -9.84
N ALA A 66 -0.52 -8.94 -10.17
CA ALA A 66 -0.63 -9.81 -11.34
C ALA A 66 -1.64 -10.93 -11.11
N ALA A 67 -1.61 -11.57 -9.93
CA ALA A 67 -2.50 -12.66 -9.58
C ALA A 67 -3.99 -12.26 -9.57
N THR A 68 -4.28 -11.01 -9.25
CA THR A 68 -5.64 -10.46 -9.20
C THR A 68 -6.09 -9.77 -10.49
N GLY A 69 -5.20 -9.65 -11.49
CA GLY A 69 -5.48 -8.91 -12.72
C GLY A 69 -5.39 -7.37 -12.59
N ALA A 70 -5.05 -6.85 -11.41
CA ALA A 70 -4.92 -5.41 -11.20
C ALA A 70 -3.84 -4.78 -12.07
N SER A 71 -2.76 -5.51 -12.36
CA SER A 71 -1.68 -5.03 -13.22
C SER A 71 -2.19 -4.60 -14.59
N SER A 72 -3.09 -5.37 -15.21
CA SER A 72 -3.64 -5.04 -16.53
C SER A 72 -4.46 -3.75 -16.53
N GLY A 73 -5.28 -3.51 -15.50
CA GLY A 73 -6.02 -2.25 -15.37
C GLY A 73 -5.10 -1.04 -15.16
N ILE A 74 -4.01 -1.20 -14.42
CA ILE A 74 -3.01 -0.15 -14.21
C ILE A 74 -2.25 0.13 -15.52
N GLU A 75 -1.88 -0.91 -16.28
CA GLU A 75 -1.24 -0.79 -17.60
C GLU A 75 -2.12 -0.01 -18.58
N GLU A 76 -3.39 -0.39 -18.69
CA GLU A 76 -4.39 0.32 -19.48
C GLU A 76 -4.52 1.81 -19.06
N ALA A 77 -4.57 2.07 -17.76
CA ALA A 77 -4.67 3.41 -17.22
C ALA A 77 -3.43 4.29 -17.53
N TRP A 78 -2.24 3.70 -17.61
CA TRP A 78 -1.03 4.38 -18.09
C TRP A 78 -1.09 4.65 -19.60
N GLU A 79 -1.49 3.67 -20.39
CA GLU A 79 -1.61 3.79 -21.86
C GLU A 79 -2.63 4.87 -22.26
N GLU A 80 -3.77 4.91 -21.57
CA GLU A 80 -4.81 5.90 -21.74
C GLU A 80 -4.49 7.26 -21.09
N LYS A 81 -3.37 7.39 -20.38
CA LYS A 81 -2.95 8.60 -19.65
C LYS A 81 -3.94 9.04 -18.57
N ARG A 82 -4.72 8.09 -18.05
CA ARG A 82 -5.57 8.31 -16.85
C ARG A 82 -4.73 8.38 -15.59
N LEU A 83 -3.58 7.72 -15.58
CA LEU A 83 -2.58 7.78 -14.53
C LEU A 83 -1.27 8.39 -15.04
N GLY A 84 -0.62 9.17 -14.20
CA GLY A 84 0.77 9.52 -14.41
C GLY A 84 1.69 8.33 -14.13
N GLU A 85 2.90 8.37 -14.66
CA GLU A 85 3.85 7.28 -14.56
C GLU A 85 4.60 7.27 -13.22
N PHE A 86 4.40 6.25 -12.44
CA PHE A 86 5.15 5.92 -11.21
C PHE A 86 5.45 4.43 -11.17
N VAL A 87 6.51 4.04 -10.48
CA VAL A 87 6.84 2.63 -10.24
C VAL A 87 5.96 2.10 -9.12
N ILE A 88 5.43 0.89 -9.25
CA ILE A 88 4.68 0.22 -8.18
C ILE A 88 5.51 -0.95 -7.66
N ILE A 89 5.78 -0.98 -6.35
CA ILE A 89 6.57 -2.05 -5.75
C ILE A 89 5.75 -2.75 -4.67
N THR A 90 5.54 -4.05 -4.86
CA THR A 90 4.85 -4.92 -3.89
C THR A 90 5.90 -5.79 -3.18
N PRO A 91 6.17 -5.56 -1.88
CA PRO A 91 7.01 -6.45 -1.08
C PRO A 91 6.22 -7.68 -0.62
N GLN A 92 6.90 -8.82 -0.42
CA GLN A 92 6.37 -9.94 0.34
C GLN A 92 6.23 -9.56 1.81
N GLY A 93 4.99 -9.56 2.31
CA GLY A 93 4.64 -9.17 3.67
C GLY A 93 4.37 -10.35 4.60
N GLU A 94 4.31 -11.57 4.04
CA GLU A 94 3.82 -12.74 4.77
C GLU A 94 2.49 -12.42 5.50
N ASN A 95 2.31 -12.90 6.71
CA ASN A 95 1.19 -12.56 7.57
C ASN A 95 1.64 -11.65 8.74
N SER A 96 2.57 -10.74 8.47
CA SER A 96 3.23 -9.91 9.49
C SER A 96 2.42 -8.70 9.95
N PHE A 97 1.30 -8.38 9.30
CA PHE A 97 0.62 -7.08 9.46
C PHE A 97 1.57 -5.88 9.27
N TYR A 98 2.72 -6.13 8.63
CA TYR A 98 3.74 -5.12 8.38
C TYR A 98 4.26 -4.43 9.65
N ILE A 99 4.24 -5.16 10.77
CA ILE A 99 4.76 -4.70 12.08
C ILE A 99 5.96 -5.54 12.51
N ASN A 100 6.71 -5.05 13.47
CA ASN A 100 7.62 -5.91 14.22
C ASN A 100 6.78 -6.85 15.09
N SER A 101 7.00 -8.15 14.98
CA SER A 101 6.24 -9.14 15.75
C SER A 101 6.49 -8.97 17.26
N ARG A 102 5.49 -9.32 18.07
CA ARG A 102 5.55 -9.16 19.52
C ARG A 102 6.73 -9.90 20.16
N ASP A 103 7.09 -11.06 19.64
CA ASP A 103 8.20 -11.87 20.13
C ASP A 103 9.58 -11.40 19.63
N GLY A 104 9.59 -10.40 18.71
CA GLY A 104 10.82 -9.83 18.14
C GLY A 104 11.53 -10.74 17.12
N HIS A 105 10.94 -11.87 16.71
CA HIS A 105 11.55 -12.75 15.72
C HIS A 105 11.45 -12.20 14.28
N ILE A 106 10.40 -11.45 13.99
CA ILE A 106 10.17 -10.83 12.69
C ILE A 106 10.07 -9.32 12.90
N LEU A 107 11.09 -8.58 12.51
CA LEU A 107 11.13 -7.13 12.63
C LEU A 107 10.76 -6.49 11.29
N TYR A 108 9.51 -6.75 10.82
CA TYR A 108 9.10 -6.36 9.46
C TYR A 108 9.05 -4.84 9.26
N GLU A 109 8.60 -4.09 10.25
CA GLU A 109 8.62 -2.64 10.19
C GLU A 109 10.04 -2.08 10.03
N ASP A 110 10.98 -2.57 10.83
CA ASP A 110 12.40 -2.17 10.71
C ASP A 110 12.98 -2.57 9.36
N PHE A 111 12.66 -3.76 8.86
CA PHE A 111 13.03 -4.18 7.52
C PHE A 111 12.52 -3.20 6.46
N PHE A 112 11.22 -2.92 6.47
CA PHE A 112 10.60 -2.09 5.46
C PHE A 112 11.17 -0.68 5.44
N VAL A 113 11.26 -0.04 6.61
CA VAL A 113 11.69 1.35 6.73
C VAL A 113 13.20 1.53 6.55
N ARG A 114 14.00 0.63 7.11
CA ARG A 114 15.47 0.81 7.21
C ARG A 114 16.26 0.10 6.10
N GLU A 115 15.69 -0.95 5.49
CA GLU A 115 16.38 -1.70 4.43
C GLU A 115 15.62 -1.68 3.11
N PHE A 116 14.34 -2.07 3.10
CA PHE A 116 13.59 -2.27 1.86
C PHE A 116 13.43 -0.98 1.06
N VAL A 117 12.83 0.06 1.64
CA VAL A 117 12.63 1.35 0.96
C VAL A 117 13.96 1.93 0.45
N PRO A 118 15.03 2.07 1.26
CA PRO A 118 16.30 2.57 0.77
C PRO A 118 16.93 1.69 -0.32
N GLN A 119 16.77 0.37 -0.26
CA GLN A 119 17.33 -0.54 -1.27
C GLN A 119 16.55 -0.44 -2.59
N MET A 120 15.23 -0.35 -2.56
CA MET A 120 14.42 -0.16 -3.76
C MET A 120 14.74 1.16 -4.45
N GLU A 121 14.95 2.24 -3.70
CA GLU A 121 15.35 3.53 -4.25
C GLU A 121 16.71 3.53 -4.92
N ARG A 122 17.63 2.69 -4.46
CA ARG A 122 18.93 2.51 -5.12
C ARG A 122 18.87 1.59 -6.34
N ARG A 123 17.99 0.58 -6.30
CA ARG A 123 17.86 -0.44 -7.34
C ARG A 123 17.08 0.05 -8.55
N PHE A 124 16.02 0.80 -8.30
CA PHE A 124 15.17 1.40 -9.34
C PHE A 124 15.42 2.91 -9.37
N HIS A 125 15.27 3.52 -10.49
CA HIS A 125 15.49 4.98 -10.65
C HIS A 125 14.34 5.77 -10.02
N LEU A 126 14.28 5.78 -8.67
CA LEU A 126 13.19 6.39 -7.92
C LEU A 126 13.52 7.80 -7.43
N VAL A 127 12.48 8.62 -7.34
CA VAL A 127 12.54 9.90 -6.62
C VAL A 127 12.54 9.58 -5.13
N GLY A 128 13.64 9.87 -4.47
CA GLY A 128 13.74 9.69 -3.01
C GLY A 128 12.96 10.76 -2.23
N GLY A 129 12.75 10.48 -0.95
CA GLY A 129 12.09 11.42 -0.04
C GLY A 129 10.57 11.41 -0.12
N ARG A 130 9.94 12.20 0.76
CA ARG A 130 8.49 12.22 0.96
C ARG A 130 7.70 12.49 -0.32
N ALA A 131 8.11 13.50 -1.08
CA ALA A 131 7.38 13.94 -2.27
C ALA A 131 7.31 12.87 -3.39
N GLY A 132 8.27 11.95 -3.42
CA GLY A 132 8.32 10.87 -4.41
C GLY A 132 7.75 9.54 -3.93
N ARG A 133 7.22 9.44 -2.69
CA ARG A 133 6.73 8.18 -2.14
C ARG A 133 5.26 8.22 -1.81
N ALA A 134 4.53 7.24 -2.29
CA ALA A 134 3.18 6.91 -1.89
C ALA A 134 3.13 5.49 -1.30
N ILE A 135 2.14 5.19 -0.50
CA ILE A 135 1.91 3.86 0.02
C ILE A 135 0.42 3.48 -0.11
N SER A 136 0.15 2.25 -0.45
CA SER A 136 -1.22 1.73 -0.54
C SER A 136 -1.27 0.29 -0.07
N GLY A 137 -2.46 -0.24 0.14
CA GLY A 137 -2.62 -1.65 0.45
C GLY A 137 -4.07 -2.05 0.64
N VAL A 138 -4.27 -3.37 0.73
CA VAL A 138 -5.57 -4.03 0.85
C VAL A 138 -5.62 -4.81 2.15
N SER A 139 -6.70 -4.72 2.92
CA SER A 139 -6.94 -5.54 4.12
C SER A 139 -5.80 -5.40 5.14
N MET A 140 -5.07 -6.50 5.43
CA MET A 140 -3.81 -6.47 6.20
C MET A 140 -2.83 -5.42 5.66
N GLY A 141 -2.69 -5.32 4.33
CA GLY A 141 -1.85 -4.31 3.69
C GLY A 141 -2.39 -2.90 3.85
N GLY A 142 -3.70 -2.72 3.84
CA GLY A 142 -4.35 -1.45 4.16
C GLY A 142 -4.08 -0.98 5.58
N TYR A 143 -4.15 -1.92 6.55
CA TYR A 143 -3.70 -1.68 7.92
C TYR A 143 -2.24 -1.23 7.97
N GLY A 144 -1.35 -1.98 7.31
CA GLY A 144 0.08 -1.66 7.25
C GLY A 144 0.35 -0.30 6.61
N ALA A 145 -0.31 0.02 5.50
CA ALA A 145 -0.16 1.27 4.79
C ALA A 145 -0.56 2.49 5.65
N LEU A 146 -1.74 2.45 6.26
CA LEU A 146 -2.20 3.50 7.18
C LEU A 146 -1.25 3.64 8.38
N ARG A 147 -0.83 2.51 8.95
CA ARG A 147 0.08 2.51 10.08
C ARG A 147 1.44 3.12 9.74
N PHE A 148 2.05 2.75 8.61
CA PHE A 148 3.31 3.34 8.16
C PHE A 148 3.17 4.84 7.91
N ALA A 149 2.13 5.24 7.17
CA ALA A 149 1.94 6.64 6.83
C ALA A 149 1.68 7.52 8.07
N PHE A 150 0.96 7.01 9.06
CA PHE A 150 0.67 7.76 10.29
C PHE A 150 1.84 7.75 11.27
N LYS A 151 2.58 6.65 11.37
CA LYS A 151 3.77 6.55 12.23
C LYS A 151 4.96 7.32 11.67
N TYR A 152 5.09 7.36 10.34
CA TYR A 152 6.20 8.00 9.63
C TYR A 152 5.69 9.03 8.60
N PRO A 153 4.95 10.07 9.01
CA PRO A 153 4.31 11.02 8.10
C PRO A 153 5.31 11.81 7.23
N GLN A 154 6.58 11.84 7.66
CA GLN A 154 7.67 12.42 6.87
C GLN A 154 8.18 11.52 5.74
N MET A 155 7.75 10.26 5.66
CA MET A 155 8.22 9.33 4.64
C MET A 155 7.39 9.33 3.38
N PHE A 156 6.08 9.60 3.48
CA PHE A 156 5.12 9.45 2.38
C PHE A 156 4.35 10.74 2.10
N ALA A 157 4.12 11.04 0.83
CA ALA A 157 3.23 12.11 0.41
C ALA A 157 1.76 11.74 0.59
N SER A 158 1.45 10.45 0.38
CA SER A 158 0.08 9.94 0.40
C SER A 158 -0.02 8.49 0.87
N VAL A 159 -1.22 8.16 1.34
CA VAL A 159 -1.64 6.79 1.65
C VAL A 159 -3.02 6.52 1.09
N ALA A 160 -3.24 5.33 0.51
CA ALA A 160 -4.55 4.81 0.16
C ALA A 160 -4.73 3.40 0.72
N ALA A 161 -5.90 3.09 1.29
CA ALA A 161 -6.16 1.80 1.91
C ALA A 161 -7.54 1.27 1.55
N HIS A 162 -7.58 0.07 0.97
CA HIS A 162 -8.82 -0.63 0.62
C HIS A 162 -9.15 -1.66 1.70
N MET A 163 -10.38 -1.60 2.22
CA MET A 163 -10.88 -2.53 3.25
C MET A 163 -9.84 -2.76 4.37
N PRO A 164 -9.20 -1.71 4.91
CA PRO A 164 -8.11 -1.89 5.87
C PRO A 164 -8.59 -2.66 7.09
N ALA A 165 -7.76 -3.60 7.58
CA ALA A 165 -8.09 -4.44 8.74
C ALA A 165 -8.14 -3.61 10.04
N LEU A 166 -9.07 -2.68 10.11
CA LEU A 166 -9.23 -1.72 11.18
C LEU A 166 -10.19 -2.26 12.25
N LEU A 167 -9.63 -2.62 13.39
CA LEU A 167 -10.36 -2.94 14.61
C LEU A 167 -9.80 -2.05 15.72
N GLU A 168 -10.65 -1.26 16.37
CA GLU A 168 -10.21 -0.46 17.51
C GLU A 168 -9.94 -1.34 18.73
N GLU A 169 -10.81 -2.34 18.92
CA GLU A 169 -10.69 -3.35 19.97
C GLU A 169 -10.63 -4.75 19.36
N LEU A 170 -9.89 -5.63 20.01
CA LEU A 170 -9.87 -7.05 19.62
C LEU A 170 -11.22 -7.68 19.98
N PRO A 171 -11.83 -8.45 19.06
CA PRO A 171 -13.04 -9.17 19.38
C PRO A 171 -12.78 -10.26 20.42
N HIS A 172 -13.71 -10.40 21.38
CA HIS A 172 -13.65 -11.39 22.44
C HIS A 172 -14.50 -12.64 22.10
N GLY A 173 -14.23 -13.76 22.80
CA GLY A 173 -14.99 -14.99 22.65
C GLY A 173 -14.70 -15.75 21.37
N SER A 174 -15.70 -16.44 20.81
CA SER A 174 -15.57 -17.27 19.60
C SER A 174 -15.15 -16.50 18.36
N SER A 175 -15.60 -15.26 18.21
CA SER A 175 -15.16 -14.37 17.13
C SER A 175 -13.68 -14.01 17.24
N GLY A 176 -13.17 -13.85 18.46
CA GLY A 176 -11.76 -13.61 18.72
C GLY A 176 -10.86 -14.83 18.44
N ALA A 177 -11.37 -16.05 18.65
CA ALA A 177 -10.60 -17.27 18.41
C ALA A 177 -10.28 -17.47 16.91
N GLY A 178 -11.23 -17.15 16.00
CA GLY A 178 -10.99 -17.21 14.57
C GLY A 178 -9.96 -16.18 14.10
N LEU A 179 -10.06 -14.94 14.59
CA LEU A 179 -9.09 -13.89 14.28
C LEU A 179 -7.71 -14.19 14.85
N GLY A 180 -7.64 -14.82 16.04
CA GLY A 180 -6.37 -15.19 16.69
C GLY A 180 -5.48 -16.07 15.83
N MET A 181 -6.06 -16.91 14.97
CA MET A 181 -5.31 -17.74 14.04
C MET A 181 -4.53 -16.89 13.02
N PHE A 182 -5.09 -15.77 12.59
CA PHE A 182 -4.47 -14.89 11.59
C PHE A 182 -3.55 -13.84 12.23
N LEU A 183 -3.91 -13.35 13.41
CA LEU A 183 -3.19 -12.29 14.10
C LEU A 183 -2.03 -12.79 14.95
N GLY A 184 -2.04 -14.09 15.31
CA GLY A 184 -1.12 -14.66 16.30
C GLY A 184 0.35 -14.47 16.01
N ASN A 185 0.75 -14.59 14.74
CA ASN A 185 2.15 -14.43 14.33
C ASN A 185 2.68 -13.01 14.57
N ALA A 186 1.83 -12.01 14.41
CA ALA A 186 2.20 -10.62 14.58
C ALA A 186 2.01 -10.14 16.03
N PHE A 187 0.84 -10.46 16.62
CA PHE A 187 0.40 -9.88 17.90
C PHE A 187 0.52 -10.82 19.09
N GLY A 188 1.03 -12.05 18.90
CA GLY A 188 1.23 -13.07 19.92
C GLY A 188 0.08 -14.05 20.05
N SER A 189 0.39 -15.26 20.58
CA SER A 189 -0.58 -16.31 20.86
C SER A 189 -0.42 -16.72 22.33
N PRO A 190 -1.40 -16.42 23.20
CA PRO A 190 -2.64 -15.66 22.94
C PRO A 190 -2.39 -14.21 22.53
N LEU A 191 -3.36 -13.60 21.85
CA LEU A 191 -3.28 -12.21 21.40
C LEU A 191 -3.02 -11.28 22.59
N ASN A 192 -2.07 -10.39 22.45
CA ASN A 192 -1.73 -9.41 23.47
C ASN A 192 -2.45 -8.08 23.18
N GLU A 193 -3.49 -7.81 23.96
CA GLU A 193 -4.33 -6.62 23.78
C GLU A 193 -3.56 -5.30 23.90
N ARG A 194 -2.62 -5.23 24.85
CA ARG A 194 -1.77 -4.03 25.00
C ARG A 194 -0.92 -3.80 23.76
N PHE A 195 -0.26 -4.86 23.27
CA PHE A 195 0.58 -4.77 22.07
C PHE A 195 -0.25 -4.44 20.83
N TRP A 196 -1.48 -4.98 20.73
CA TRP A 196 -2.44 -4.59 19.70
C TRP A 196 -2.72 -3.09 19.76
N LYS A 197 -3.16 -2.56 20.90
CA LYS A 197 -3.50 -1.14 21.07
C LYS A 197 -2.34 -0.21 20.76
N GLU A 198 -1.11 -0.60 21.08
CA GLU A 198 0.11 0.18 20.80
C GLU A 198 0.50 0.17 19.30
N ASN A 199 -0.01 -0.77 18.52
CA ASN A 199 0.36 -0.95 17.12
C ASN A 199 -0.74 -0.62 16.11
N THR A 200 -1.96 -0.33 16.54
CA THR A 200 -3.04 0.00 15.59
C THR A 200 -2.81 1.34 14.88
N PRO A 201 -3.30 1.52 13.64
CA PRO A 201 -3.29 2.84 12.99
C PRO A 201 -3.95 3.93 13.83
N PHE A 202 -4.92 3.60 14.67
CA PHE A 202 -5.64 4.54 15.53
C PHE A 202 -4.74 5.26 16.53
N VAL A 203 -3.75 4.58 17.13
CA VAL A 203 -2.86 5.22 18.10
C VAL A 203 -2.06 6.35 17.45
N PHE A 204 -1.57 6.12 16.24
CA PHE A 204 -0.84 7.13 15.49
C PHE A 204 -1.79 8.20 14.92
N ALA A 205 -2.98 7.81 14.46
CA ALA A 205 -4.00 8.76 14.03
C ALA A 205 -4.41 9.73 15.14
N ARG A 206 -4.32 9.34 16.43
CA ARG A 206 -4.61 10.23 17.57
C ARG A 206 -3.50 11.24 17.86
N THR A 207 -2.25 10.89 17.64
CA THR A 207 -1.09 11.63 18.19
C THR A 207 -0.16 12.24 17.16
N ALA A 208 -0.04 11.66 15.96
CA ALA A 208 0.91 12.10 14.96
C ALA A 208 0.50 13.43 14.31
N ASN A 209 1.48 14.22 13.88
CA ASN A 209 1.24 15.35 12.99
C ASN A 209 1.08 14.84 11.54
N LEU A 210 -0.15 14.79 11.07
CA LEU A 210 -0.51 14.31 9.72
C LEU A 210 -0.66 15.45 8.70
N GLN A 211 -0.24 16.66 9.03
CA GLN A 211 -0.36 17.80 8.13
C GLN A 211 0.37 17.57 6.81
N GLY A 212 -0.35 17.81 5.71
CA GLY A 212 0.17 17.64 4.36
C GLY A 212 0.32 16.18 3.89
N LEU A 213 -0.04 15.19 4.71
CA LEU A 213 -0.25 13.81 4.25
C LEU A 213 -1.61 13.75 3.54
N LYS A 214 -1.63 13.26 2.31
CA LYS A 214 -2.87 12.97 1.58
C LYS A 214 -3.35 11.57 1.98
N ILE A 215 -4.61 11.46 2.40
CA ILE A 215 -5.15 10.24 3.00
C ILE A 215 -6.43 9.85 2.27
N TYR A 216 -6.50 8.61 1.79
CA TYR A 216 -7.67 7.98 1.20
C TYR A 216 -7.87 6.61 1.84
N PHE A 217 -9.10 6.25 2.16
CA PHE A 217 -9.44 4.89 2.54
C PHE A 217 -10.91 4.58 2.26
N ASP A 218 -11.18 3.34 1.92
CA ASP A 218 -12.52 2.85 1.65
C ASP A 218 -12.77 1.47 2.27
N CYS A 219 -14.05 1.13 2.42
CA CYS A 219 -14.49 -0.20 2.86
C CYS A 219 -15.89 -0.50 2.32
N GLY A 220 -16.18 -1.78 2.13
CA GLY A 220 -17.53 -2.25 1.80
C GLY A 220 -18.44 -2.20 3.02
N ASP A 221 -19.72 -1.84 2.84
CA ASP A 221 -20.74 -1.79 3.91
C ASP A 221 -21.20 -3.18 4.39
N GLN A 222 -20.78 -4.24 3.67
CA GLN A 222 -21.07 -5.64 3.99
C GLN A 222 -19.76 -6.41 4.26
N ASP A 223 -18.74 -5.73 4.76
CA ASP A 223 -17.45 -6.34 5.12
C ASP A 223 -17.67 -7.42 6.20
N MET A 224 -17.40 -8.67 5.87
CA MET A 224 -17.67 -9.83 6.73
C MET A 224 -16.82 -9.85 8.02
N TYR A 225 -15.75 -9.07 8.09
CA TYR A 225 -14.92 -8.90 9.27
C TYR A 225 -15.31 -7.69 10.13
N GLY A 226 -16.25 -6.87 9.66
CA GLY A 226 -16.69 -5.65 10.34
C GLY A 226 -15.68 -4.50 10.26
N PHE A 227 -14.80 -4.50 9.26
CA PHE A 227 -13.79 -3.44 9.10
C PHE A 227 -14.39 -2.10 8.64
N ASP A 228 -15.63 -2.11 8.14
CA ASP A 228 -16.39 -0.89 7.86
C ASP A 228 -16.64 -0.06 9.14
N ALA A 229 -16.90 -0.72 10.27
CA ALA A 229 -17.02 -0.04 11.56
C ALA A 229 -15.72 0.67 11.96
N GLY A 230 -14.58 0.00 11.84
CA GLY A 230 -13.28 0.60 12.09
C GLY A 230 -12.95 1.73 11.11
N THR A 231 -13.32 1.57 9.83
CA THR A 231 -13.17 2.60 8.80
C THR A 231 -13.97 3.87 9.16
N ARG A 232 -15.23 3.73 9.57
CA ARG A 232 -16.06 4.85 10.07
C ARG A 232 -15.51 5.49 11.34
N GLN A 233 -14.90 4.69 12.23
CA GLN A 233 -14.25 5.22 13.43
C GLN A 233 -13.00 6.05 13.11
N LEU A 234 -12.18 5.59 12.15
CA LEU A 234 -11.02 6.33 11.69
C LEU A 234 -11.43 7.65 11.03
N ASP A 235 -12.46 7.65 10.17
CA ASP A 235 -13.04 8.84 9.57
C ASP A 235 -13.46 9.87 10.64
N LYS A 236 -14.24 9.44 11.63
CA LYS A 236 -14.65 10.32 12.75
C LYS A 236 -13.46 10.87 13.52
N LEU A 237 -12.45 10.07 13.78
CA LEU A 237 -11.24 10.46 14.48
C LEU A 237 -10.45 11.54 13.71
N LEU A 238 -10.23 11.34 12.42
CA LEU A 238 -9.50 12.27 11.56
C LEU A 238 -10.29 13.57 11.38
N THR A 239 -11.61 13.47 11.20
CA THR A 239 -12.51 14.64 11.14
C THR A 239 -12.44 15.47 12.43
N ALA A 240 -12.56 14.83 13.60
CA ALA A 240 -12.46 15.50 14.89
C ALA A 240 -11.10 16.19 15.13
N ARG A 241 -10.05 15.69 14.49
CA ARG A 241 -8.71 16.26 14.49
C ARG A 241 -8.46 17.29 13.38
N HIS A 242 -9.45 17.59 12.56
CA HIS A 242 -9.32 18.47 11.39
C HIS A 242 -8.19 18.04 10.42
N VAL A 243 -7.96 16.73 10.29
CA VAL A 243 -7.03 16.16 9.32
C VAL A 243 -7.79 15.96 8.00
N ALA A 244 -7.29 16.58 6.93
CA ALA A 244 -7.87 16.41 5.60
C ALA A 244 -7.70 14.97 5.11
N HIS A 245 -8.78 14.32 4.71
CA HIS A 245 -8.80 12.95 4.21
C HIS A 245 -10.04 12.68 3.35
N GLU A 246 -10.00 11.62 2.59
CA GLU A 246 -11.12 11.05 1.84
C GLU A 246 -11.45 9.67 2.44
N ALA A 247 -12.67 9.50 2.91
CA ALA A 247 -13.15 8.26 3.50
C ALA A 247 -14.46 7.85 2.83
N HIS A 248 -14.53 6.61 2.35
CA HIS A 248 -15.69 6.13 1.61
C HIS A 248 -16.18 4.79 2.15
N ILE A 249 -17.49 4.66 2.26
CA ILE A 249 -18.15 3.39 2.49
C ILE A 249 -19.05 3.13 1.28
N TYR A 250 -18.70 2.10 0.53
CA TYR A 250 -19.42 1.70 -0.67
C TYR A 250 -20.22 0.41 -0.45
N PRO A 251 -21.23 0.15 -1.26
CA PRO A 251 -21.86 -1.18 -1.28
C PRO A 251 -20.86 -2.25 -1.66
N GLY A 252 -20.74 -3.32 -0.87
CA GLY A 252 -19.86 -4.45 -1.16
C GLY A 252 -19.31 -5.15 0.07
N GLY A 253 -18.59 -6.27 -0.19
CA GLY A 253 -18.00 -7.13 0.83
C GLY A 253 -16.51 -6.93 1.00
N HIS A 254 -15.87 -7.94 1.64
CA HIS A 254 -14.41 -8.01 1.80
C HIS A 254 -13.81 -8.93 0.74
N ASP A 255 -13.78 -8.49 -0.49
CA ASP A 255 -13.32 -9.30 -1.62
C ASP A 255 -12.57 -8.48 -2.68
N TRP A 256 -11.95 -9.19 -3.62
CA TRP A 256 -11.22 -8.55 -4.70
C TRP A 256 -12.14 -7.79 -5.67
N GLN A 257 -13.38 -8.20 -5.84
CA GLN A 257 -14.32 -7.50 -6.71
C GLN A 257 -14.55 -6.06 -6.22
N PHE A 258 -14.70 -5.88 -4.90
CA PHE A 258 -14.78 -4.56 -4.29
C PHE A 258 -13.53 -3.72 -4.60
N VAL A 259 -12.33 -4.28 -4.39
CA VAL A 259 -11.07 -3.56 -4.66
C VAL A 259 -10.96 -3.18 -6.14
N ALA A 260 -11.26 -4.10 -7.06
CA ALA A 260 -11.19 -3.86 -8.50
C ALA A 260 -12.10 -2.72 -8.95
N GLN A 261 -13.26 -2.55 -8.32
CA GLN A 261 -14.20 -1.45 -8.63
C GLN A 261 -13.70 -0.07 -8.17
N HIS A 262 -12.85 -0.02 -7.12
CA HIS A 262 -12.41 1.24 -6.51
C HIS A 262 -10.92 1.53 -6.68
N LEU A 263 -10.16 0.60 -7.28
CA LEU A 263 -8.71 0.71 -7.46
C LEU A 263 -8.34 1.92 -8.32
N ASP A 264 -9.06 2.16 -9.41
CA ASP A 264 -8.80 3.29 -10.32
C ASP A 264 -8.91 4.63 -9.60
N ALA A 265 -9.90 4.80 -8.73
CA ALA A 265 -10.09 6.03 -7.94
C ALA A 265 -8.90 6.26 -6.99
N SER A 266 -8.48 5.22 -6.27
CA SER A 266 -7.34 5.32 -5.36
C SER A 266 -6.02 5.52 -6.09
N MET A 267 -5.81 4.90 -7.26
CA MET A 267 -4.62 5.12 -8.09
C MET A 267 -4.58 6.54 -8.67
N ALA A 268 -5.72 7.09 -9.11
CA ALA A 268 -5.82 8.48 -9.53
C ALA A 268 -5.50 9.45 -8.38
N PHE A 269 -6.04 9.18 -7.18
CA PHE A 269 -5.68 9.93 -5.97
C PHE A 269 -4.17 9.91 -5.69
N GLN A 270 -3.52 8.74 -5.79
CA GLN A 270 -2.07 8.60 -5.62
C GLN A 270 -1.30 9.37 -6.70
N SER A 271 -1.73 9.27 -7.96
CA SER A 271 -1.13 10.01 -9.07
C SER A 271 -1.18 11.52 -8.86
N GLN A 272 -2.32 12.03 -8.41
CA GLN A 272 -2.50 13.45 -8.08
C GLN A 272 -1.62 13.87 -6.89
N ALA A 273 -1.60 13.06 -5.84
CA ALA A 273 -0.79 13.33 -4.65
C ALA A 273 0.72 13.36 -4.93
N LEU A 274 1.18 12.60 -5.93
CA LEU A 274 2.55 12.61 -6.44
C LEU A 274 2.81 13.72 -7.47
N GLY A 275 1.83 14.57 -7.77
CA GLY A 275 1.97 15.69 -8.71
C GLY A 275 2.07 15.28 -10.19
N LEU A 276 1.55 14.11 -10.55
CA LEU A 276 1.68 13.53 -11.90
C LEU A 276 0.45 13.80 -12.80
N THR A 277 -0.68 14.09 -12.21
CA THR A 277 -1.92 14.48 -12.85
C THR A 277 -2.46 15.73 -12.19
N LYS A 278 -3.18 16.56 -12.97
CA LYS A 278 -3.83 17.78 -12.45
C LYS A 278 -5.22 17.49 -11.95
#